data_ba262d7558922ba1769e758c12e11887
#
_entry.id   ba262d7558922ba1769e758c12e11887
#
_cell.length_a   1.000
_cell.length_b   1.000
_cell.length_c   1.000
_cell.angle_alpha   90.00
_cell.angle_beta   90.00
_cell.angle_gamma   90.00
#
_symmetry.space_group_name_H-M   'P 1'
#
loop_
_entity.id
_entity.type
_entity.pdbx_description
1 polymer ?
#
loop_
_entity_poly.entity_id
_entity_poly.type
_entity_poly.pdbx_seq_one_letter_code
_entity_poly.pdbx_strand_id
1 'polypeptide(L)'
;FGQTCFTAGEAKNTYGTGCFLLMNTGETPAVSKNGLITTIASSIDGKVNYALEGSVFVGGAVIQWLRDEMRFFSSAKDADYLGSKLPSSEGVYFVPSFTGMGAPHWDMYARGSVYGLTRGTTREHIIRAALESIAFQSMDVINAMTADTSNDINIIKVDGGASASEPIMQFQADITGKKLIKPVIAETTALGAAFLAGLAVGFWKSKDELKQSWILEKTYEPKMDKEEAQKLIKGWNKAVYCTKMFAE
;
A
#
# COMPACT_ATOMS: atom_id res chain seq x y z
N PHE A 1 13.50 3.57 -6.96
CA PHE A 1 14.93 3.24 -7.18
C PHE A 1 15.54 2.62 -5.94
N GLY A 2 15.35 3.18 -4.74
CA GLY A 2 15.92 2.65 -3.47
C GLY A 2 15.46 1.24 -3.09
N GLN A 3 14.31 0.80 -3.57
CA GLN A 3 13.86 -0.59 -3.47
C GLN A 3 14.48 -1.51 -4.53
N THR A 4 15.43 -1.01 -5.32
CA THR A 4 16.05 -1.78 -6.42
C THR A 4 15.05 -2.39 -7.42
N CYS A 5 13.92 -1.70 -7.67
CA CYS A 5 12.95 -2.09 -8.70
C CYS A 5 13.44 -1.58 -10.06
N PHE A 6 14.43 -2.26 -10.67
CA PHE A 6 15.14 -1.79 -11.86
C PHE A 6 14.59 -2.34 -13.17
N THR A 7 13.73 -3.34 -13.10
CA THR A 7 13.14 -3.99 -14.27
C THR A 7 11.62 -3.78 -14.34
N ALA A 8 11.08 -3.79 -15.57
CA ALA A 8 9.64 -3.67 -15.78
C ALA A 8 8.88 -4.77 -15.03
N GLY A 9 7.76 -4.40 -14.39
CA GLY A 9 6.93 -5.27 -13.57
C GLY A 9 7.34 -5.33 -12.09
N GLU A 10 8.53 -4.84 -11.70
CA GLU A 10 8.87 -4.72 -10.29
C GLU A 10 8.13 -3.55 -9.65
N ALA A 11 7.56 -3.80 -8.48
CA ALA A 11 6.71 -2.84 -7.78
C ALA A 11 7.12 -2.65 -6.31
N LYS A 12 6.89 -1.44 -5.80
CA LYS A 12 7.04 -1.12 -4.39
C LYS A 12 5.80 -0.44 -3.84
N ASN A 13 5.57 -0.53 -2.54
CA ASN A 13 4.61 0.27 -1.80
C ASN A 13 5.27 0.86 -0.55
N THR A 14 5.24 2.19 -0.43
CA THR A 14 5.67 2.90 0.77
C THR A 14 4.46 3.20 1.64
N TYR A 15 4.41 2.62 2.83
CA TYR A 15 3.35 2.79 3.83
C TYR A 15 3.72 3.89 4.82
N GLY A 16 3.25 5.11 4.55
CA GLY A 16 3.43 6.29 5.39
C GLY A 16 2.09 6.85 5.88
N THR A 17 1.96 8.16 5.98
CA THR A 17 0.68 8.86 6.22
C THR A 17 -0.36 8.47 5.17
N GLY A 18 0.03 8.44 3.91
CA GLY A 18 -0.63 7.75 2.80
C GLY A 18 0.16 6.53 2.36
N CYS A 19 -0.28 5.86 1.27
CA CYS A 19 0.51 4.82 0.63
C CYS A 19 0.83 5.22 -0.81
N PHE A 20 2.08 4.99 -1.22
CA PHE A 20 2.56 5.35 -2.55
C PHE A 20 3.12 4.11 -3.24
N LEU A 21 2.33 3.61 -4.19
CA LEU A 21 2.69 2.44 -4.99
C LEU A 21 3.30 2.90 -6.31
N LEU A 22 4.46 2.33 -6.64
CA LEU A 22 5.11 2.55 -7.93
C LEU A 22 5.47 1.19 -8.55
N MET A 23 5.18 1.05 -9.84
CA MET A 23 5.61 -0.09 -10.63
C MET A 23 6.44 0.39 -11.81
N ASN A 24 7.63 -0.15 -11.95
CA ASN A 24 8.51 0.13 -13.09
C ASN A 24 7.87 -0.40 -14.37
N THR A 25 7.76 0.44 -15.42
CA THR A 25 7.22 0.06 -16.73
C THR A 25 8.30 -0.04 -17.80
N GLY A 26 9.58 0.14 -17.43
CA GLY A 26 10.71 0.12 -18.34
C GLY A 26 10.91 1.45 -19.08
N GLU A 27 11.48 1.38 -20.28
CA GLU A 27 11.84 2.54 -21.11
C GLU A 27 10.63 3.10 -21.90
N THR A 28 9.49 2.45 -21.85
CA THR A 28 8.26 2.90 -22.52
C THR A 28 7.24 3.36 -21.48
N PRO A 29 6.73 4.60 -21.60
CA PRO A 29 5.70 5.07 -20.68
C PRO A 29 4.40 4.30 -20.89
N ALA A 30 3.81 3.80 -19.81
CA ALA A 30 2.49 3.18 -19.85
C ALA A 30 1.41 4.24 -19.58
N VAL A 31 0.43 4.34 -20.48
CA VAL A 31 -0.72 5.25 -20.29
C VAL A 31 -1.79 4.50 -19.53
N SER A 32 -2.09 4.97 -18.32
CA SER A 32 -3.12 4.37 -17.48
C SER A 32 -4.52 4.65 -18.02
N LYS A 33 -5.39 3.64 -18.00
CA LYS A 33 -6.84 3.73 -18.23
C LYS A 33 -7.64 3.58 -16.93
N ASN A 34 -6.95 3.26 -15.83
CA ASN A 34 -7.53 2.97 -14.52
C ASN A 34 -7.15 4.02 -13.45
N GLY A 35 -6.89 5.27 -13.88
CA GLY A 35 -6.70 6.39 -12.95
C GLY A 35 -5.31 6.44 -12.28
N LEU A 36 -4.29 5.80 -12.84
CA LEU A 36 -2.93 5.90 -12.33
C LEU A 36 -2.14 7.00 -13.05
N ILE A 37 -1.07 7.44 -12.44
CA ILE A 37 -0.19 8.50 -12.98
C ILE A 37 1.03 7.85 -13.62
N THR A 38 1.37 8.26 -14.84
CA THR A 38 2.65 7.90 -15.46
C THR A 38 3.71 8.92 -15.06
N THR A 39 4.81 8.44 -14.50
CA THR A 39 5.90 9.30 -14.03
C THR A 39 7.27 8.77 -14.48
N ILE A 40 8.30 9.60 -14.38
CA ILE A 40 9.69 9.18 -14.57
C ILE A 40 10.18 8.55 -13.26
N ALA A 41 10.57 7.28 -13.32
CA ALA A 41 11.13 6.56 -12.17
C ALA A 41 12.61 6.90 -11.94
N SER A 42 13.40 6.94 -13.02
CA SER A 42 14.82 7.31 -12.98
C SER A 42 15.34 7.63 -14.38
N SER A 43 16.43 8.41 -14.44
CA SER A 43 17.20 8.63 -15.66
C SER A 43 18.68 8.40 -15.38
N ILE A 44 19.30 7.46 -16.05
CA ILE A 44 20.72 7.09 -15.89
C ILE A 44 21.34 6.91 -17.27
N ASP A 45 22.48 7.54 -17.52
CA ASP A 45 23.22 7.45 -18.80
C ASP A 45 22.34 7.75 -20.01
N GLY A 46 21.45 8.74 -19.89
CA GLY A 46 20.52 9.16 -20.95
C GLY A 46 19.34 8.20 -21.17
N LYS A 47 19.23 7.11 -20.43
CA LYS A 47 18.10 6.19 -20.48
C LYS A 47 17.07 6.53 -19.41
N VAL A 48 15.85 6.81 -19.84
CA VAL A 48 14.72 7.11 -18.95
C VAL A 48 13.94 5.82 -18.69
N ASN A 49 13.70 5.52 -17.41
CA ASN A 49 12.74 4.51 -17.00
C ASN A 49 11.50 5.19 -16.44
N TYR A 50 10.34 4.65 -16.78
CA TYR A 50 9.04 5.15 -16.36
C TYR A 50 8.42 4.26 -15.29
N ALA A 51 7.47 4.80 -14.57
CA ALA A 51 6.65 4.05 -13.63
C ALA A 51 5.18 4.46 -13.73
N LEU A 52 4.30 3.53 -13.41
CA LEU A 52 2.94 3.84 -12.98
C LEU A 52 2.94 4.10 -11.48
N GLU A 53 2.26 5.16 -11.07
CA GLU A 53 2.10 5.55 -9.68
C GLU A 53 0.63 5.61 -9.30
N GLY A 54 0.30 5.04 -8.13
CA GLY A 54 -0.99 5.20 -7.49
C GLY A 54 -0.83 5.65 -6.06
N SER A 55 -1.59 6.68 -5.68
CA SER A 55 -1.52 7.30 -4.36
C SER A 55 -2.78 7.02 -3.57
N VAL A 56 -2.61 6.42 -2.39
CA VAL A 56 -3.63 6.28 -1.34
C VAL A 56 -3.46 7.45 -0.38
N PHE A 57 -4.46 8.30 -0.24
CA PHE A 57 -4.34 9.53 0.53
C PHE A 57 -4.29 9.28 2.05
N VAL A 58 -5.02 8.29 2.52
CA VAL A 58 -5.13 7.96 3.95
C VAL A 58 -4.64 6.54 4.19
N GLY A 59 -3.34 6.41 4.47
CA GLY A 59 -2.70 5.18 4.93
C GLY A 59 -2.61 5.15 6.45
N GLY A 60 -1.40 5.23 7.01
CA GLY A 60 -1.18 5.29 8.47
C GLY A 60 -1.89 6.45 9.18
N ALA A 61 -2.35 7.46 8.44
CA ALA A 61 -3.13 8.57 8.98
C ALA A 61 -4.44 8.12 9.66
N VAL A 62 -5.07 7.02 9.22
CA VAL A 62 -6.26 6.51 9.88
C VAL A 62 -5.95 6.01 11.30
N ILE A 63 -4.79 5.42 11.49
CA ILE A 63 -4.33 4.94 12.81
C ILE A 63 -3.99 6.13 13.73
N GLN A 64 -3.34 7.17 13.16
CA GLN A 64 -3.09 8.41 13.89
C GLN A 64 -4.40 9.06 14.33
N TRP A 65 -5.39 9.16 13.43
CA TRP A 65 -6.70 9.71 13.75
C TRP A 65 -7.44 8.92 14.85
N LEU A 66 -7.41 7.59 14.81
CA LEU A 66 -7.98 6.76 15.89
C LEU A 66 -7.27 6.95 17.22
N ARG A 67 -5.97 7.23 17.22
CA ARG A 67 -5.19 7.53 18.42
C ARG A 67 -5.49 8.93 18.96
N ASP A 68 -5.38 9.95 18.12
CA ASP A 68 -5.31 11.34 18.53
C ASP A 68 -6.69 11.96 18.74
N GLU A 69 -7.64 11.67 17.82
CA GLU A 69 -8.98 12.24 17.86
C GLU A 69 -9.98 11.30 18.59
N MET A 70 -9.97 10.01 18.23
CA MET A 70 -10.90 9.05 18.83
C MET A 70 -10.40 8.51 20.18
N ARG A 71 -9.10 8.64 20.48
CA ARG A 71 -8.47 8.21 21.72
C ARG A 71 -8.70 6.74 22.05
N PHE A 72 -8.73 5.90 21.04
CA PHE A 72 -8.96 4.47 21.20
C PHE A 72 -7.78 3.73 21.80
N PHE A 73 -6.57 4.29 21.67
CA PHE A 73 -5.31 3.77 22.18
C PHE A 73 -4.27 4.89 22.30
N SER A 74 -3.11 4.62 22.89
CA SER A 74 -2.07 5.62 23.16
C SER A 74 -0.91 5.57 22.19
N SER A 75 -0.64 4.42 21.54
CA SER A 75 0.46 4.27 20.59
C SER A 75 0.04 3.42 19.38
N ALA A 76 0.73 3.57 18.24
CA ALA A 76 0.46 2.77 17.05
C ALA A 76 0.62 1.24 17.29
N LYS A 77 1.53 0.85 18.20
CA LYS A 77 1.72 -0.56 18.58
C LYS A 77 0.50 -1.12 19.31
N ASP A 78 -0.23 -0.26 20.05
CA ASP A 78 -1.47 -0.66 20.71
C ASP A 78 -2.55 -0.97 19.68
N ALA A 79 -2.57 -0.28 18.52
CA ALA A 79 -3.51 -0.59 17.45
C ALA A 79 -3.28 -2.00 16.90
N ASP A 80 -2.02 -2.38 16.63
CA ASP A 80 -1.68 -3.73 16.18
C ASP A 80 -2.11 -4.79 17.22
N TYR A 81 -1.81 -4.55 18.49
CA TYR A 81 -2.19 -5.45 19.57
C TYR A 81 -3.71 -5.58 19.68
N LEU A 82 -4.45 -4.47 19.71
CA LEU A 82 -5.92 -4.48 19.86
C LEU A 82 -6.61 -5.08 18.63
N GLY A 83 -6.16 -4.73 17.43
CA GLY A 83 -6.69 -5.31 16.19
C GLY A 83 -6.42 -6.81 16.07
N SER A 84 -5.30 -7.30 16.63
CA SER A 84 -4.96 -8.73 16.61
C SER A 84 -5.71 -9.58 17.64
N LYS A 85 -6.44 -8.96 18.58
CA LYS A 85 -7.29 -9.69 19.53
C LYS A 85 -8.48 -10.39 18.88
N LEU A 86 -8.88 -9.91 17.71
CA LEU A 86 -10.00 -10.46 16.94
C LEU A 86 -9.47 -11.23 15.74
N PRO A 87 -10.09 -12.35 15.38
CA PRO A 87 -9.71 -13.11 14.19
C PRO A 87 -10.03 -12.35 12.91
N SER A 88 -11.04 -11.48 12.91
CA SER A 88 -11.50 -10.68 11.78
C SER A 88 -12.18 -9.39 12.26
N SER A 89 -12.47 -8.46 11.34
CA SER A 89 -13.32 -7.29 11.60
C SER A 89 -14.82 -7.61 11.68
N GLU A 90 -15.21 -8.89 11.56
CA GLU A 90 -16.60 -9.38 11.61
C GLU A 90 -17.58 -8.62 10.69
N GLY A 91 -17.11 -8.26 9.49
CA GLY A 91 -17.91 -7.53 8.50
C GLY A 91 -17.97 -6.02 8.73
N VAL A 92 -17.17 -5.49 9.64
CA VAL A 92 -16.97 -4.04 9.76
C VAL A 92 -15.94 -3.60 8.71
N TYR A 93 -16.29 -2.57 7.92
CA TYR A 93 -15.41 -1.96 6.94
C TYR A 93 -15.24 -0.48 7.26
N PHE A 94 -13.99 -0.03 7.30
CA PHE A 94 -13.65 1.37 7.46
C PHE A 94 -13.12 1.93 6.13
N VAL A 95 -13.78 2.93 5.56
CA VAL A 95 -13.34 3.63 4.36
C VAL A 95 -12.79 5.00 4.77
N PRO A 96 -11.45 5.19 4.87
CA PRO A 96 -10.88 6.37 5.50
C PRO A 96 -10.71 7.54 4.52
N SER A 97 -11.77 7.95 3.85
CA SER A 97 -11.76 9.02 2.84
C SER A 97 -11.82 10.42 3.48
N PHE A 98 -10.91 10.71 4.44
CA PHE A 98 -10.95 11.98 5.19
C PHE A 98 -10.74 13.21 4.30
N THR A 99 -9.97 13.07 3.25
CA THR A 99 -9.65 14.13 2.27
C THR A 99 -10.06 13.75 0.84
N GLY A 100 -11.08 12.88 0.72
CA GLY A 100 -11.43 12.25 -0.54
C GLY A 100 -10.69 10.95 -0.78
N MET A 101 -10.95 10.31 -1.91
CA MET A 101 -10.29 9.09 -2.37
C MET A 101 -9.25 9.42 -3.44
N GLY A 102 -8.05 8.85 -3.30
CA GLY A 102 -7.02 8.87 -4.34
C GLY A 102 -7.25 7.83 -5.44
N ALA A 103 -6.16 7.38 -6.05
CA ALA A 103 -6.20 6.35 -7.08
C ALA A 103 -6.78 5.03 -6.53
N PRO A 104 -7.54 4.28 -7.35
CA PRO A 104 -8.00 4.58 -8.70
C PRO A 104 -9.31 5.37 -8.75
N HIS A 105 -9.89 5.71 -7.62
CA HIS A 105 -11.26 6.23 -7.51
C HIS A 105 -11.39 7.72 -7.85
N TRP A 106 -10.42 8.55 -7.46
CA TRP A 106 -10.37 10.00 -7.69
C TRP A 106 -11.65 10.75 -7.33
N ASP A 107 -12.18 10.46 -6.14
CA ASP A 107 -13.37 11.11 -5.62
C ASP A 107 -13.00 12.08 -4.48
N MET A 108 -12.93 13.35 -4.80
CA MET A 108 -12.55 14.41 -3.85
C MET A 108 -13.64 14.77 -2.85
N TYR A 109 -14.88 14.34 -3.11
CA TYR A 109 -16.05 14.64 -2.27
C TYR A 109 -16.36 13.52 -1.27
N ALA A 110 -15.90 12.31 -1.52
CA ALA A 110 -16.04 11.21 -0.58
C ALA A 110 -15.51 11.56 0.81
N ARG A 111 -16.17 11.06 1.84
CA ARG A 111 -15.79 11.27 3.26
C ARG A 111 -15.70 9.95 3.98
N GLY A 112 -14.89 9.91 5.07
CA GLY A 112 -14.68 8.71 5.85
C GLY A 112 -15.99 8.10 6.34
N SER A 113 -16.12 6.77 6.23
CA SER A 113 -17.34 6.04 6.56
C SER A 113 -17.01 4.70 7.21
N VAL A 114 -17.90 4.22 8.08
CA VAL A 114 -17.81 2.89 8.69
C VAL A 114 -19.10 2.13 8.43
N TYR A 115 -18.99 0.91 7.94
CA TYR A 115 -20.11 0.05 7.58
C TYR A 115 -20.07 -1.26 8.37
N GLY A 116 -21.20 -1.94 8.47
CA GLY A 116 -21.30 -3.26 9.09
C GLY A 116 -21.38 -3.25 10.62
N LEU A 117 -21.66 -2.11 11.24
CA LEU A 117 -21.82 -2.02 12.69
C LEU A 117 -23.04 -2.80 13.18
N THR A 118 -22.84 -3.58 14.25
CA THR A 118 -23.86 -4.30 14.98
C THR A 118 -23.81 -3.92 16.45
N ARG A 119 -24.77 -4.38 17.25
CA ARG A 119 -24.73 -4.18 18.72
C ARG A 119 -23.49 -4.84 19.37
N GLY A 120 -22.91 -5.86 18.76
CA GLY A 120 -21.70 -6.54 19.23
C GLY A 120 -20.40 -5.87 18.82
N THR A 121 -20.45 -4.86 17.93
CA THR A 121 -19.23 -4.18 17.47
C THR A 121 -18.55 -3.43 18.61
N THR A 122 -17.27 -3.70 18.81
CA THR A 122 -16.42 -3.03 19.79
C THR A 122 -15.40 -2.13 19.11
N ARG A 123 -14.64 -1.35 19.88
CA ARG A 123 -13.55 -0.54 19.32
C ARG A 123 -12.47 -1.38 18.63
N GLU A 124 -12.22 -2.60 19.10
CA GLU A 124 -11.26 -3.53 18.50
C GLU A 124 -11.65 -3.89 17.06
N HIS A 125 -12.94 -4.07 16.77
CA HIS A 125 -13.44 -4.28 15.41
C HIS A 125 -13.17 -3.06 14.51
N ILE A 126 -13.39 -1.85 15.03
CA ILE A 126 -13.13 -0.61 14.28
C ILE A 126 -11.63 -0.43 14.02
N ILE A 127 -10.79 -0.71 15.03
CA ILE A 127 -9.33 -0.67 14.89
C ILE A 127 -8.87 -1.68 13.84
N ARG A 128 -9.37 -2.91 13.90
CA ARG A 128 -9.06 -3.96 12.93
C ARG A 128 -9.47 -3.55 11.52
N ALA A 129 -10.69 -3.06 11.33
CA ALA A 129 -11.17 -2.57 10.04
C ALA A 129 -10.34 -1.40 9.51
N ALA A 130 -9.84 -0.52 10.38
CA ALA A 130 -8.94 0.56 9.98
C ALA A 130 -7.55 0.06 9.54
N LEU A 131 -6.98 -0.94 10.20
CA LEU A 131 -5.73 -1.59 9.76
C LEU A 131 -5.93 -2.27 8.40
N GLU A 132 -7.02 -3.02 8.24
CA GLU A 132 -7.38 -3.72 6.99
C GLU A 132 -7.64 -2.73 5.85
N SER A 133 -8.19 -1.55 6.13
CA SER A 133 -8.48 -0.53 5.12
C SER A 133 -7.25 -0.04 4.37
N ILE A 134 -6.09 0.00 5.03
CA ILE A 134 -4.80 0.38 4.42
C ILE A 134 -4.42 -0.63 3.33
N ALA A 135 -4.62 -1.90 3.62
CA ALA A 135 -4.33 -2.98 2.68
C ALA A 135 -5.35 -3.04 1.53
N PHE A 136 -6.63 -2.84 1.81
CA PHE A 136 -7.68 -2.79 0.78
C PHE A 136 -7.44 -1.67 -0.24
N GLN A 137 -7.17 -0.45 0.21
CA GLN A 137 -6.87 0.67 -0.68
C GLN A 137 -5.63 0.39 -1.54
N SER A 138 -4.58 -0.19 -0.94
CA SER A 138 -3.37 -0.60 -1.68
C SER A 138 -3.68 -1.69 -2.70
N MET A 139 -4.56 -2.65 -2.38
CA MET A 139 -5.04 -3.68 -3.30
C MET A 139 -5.75 -3.06 -4.51
N ASP A 140 -6.61 -2.05 -4.32
CA ASP A 140 -7.29 -1.37 -5.41
C ASP A 140 -6.29 -0.77 -6.41
N VAL A 141 -5.22 -0.14 -5.91
CA VAL A 141 -4.15 0.40 -6.76
C VAL A 141 -3.36 -0.71 -7.47
N ILE A 142 -3.03 -1.81 -6.78
CA ILE A 142 -2.33 -2.96 -7.37
C ILE A 142 -3.15 -3.58 -8.51
N ASN A 143 -4.46 -3.71 -8.31
CA ASN A 143 -5.36 -4.22 -9.34
C ASN A 143 -5.41 -3.31 -10.55
N ALA A 144 -5.45 -1.98 -10.36
CA ALA A 144 -5.38 -1.00 -11.43
C ALA A 144 -4.05 -1.08 -12.21
N MET A 145 -2.91 -1.22 -11.51
CA MET A 145 -1.60 -1.40 -12.15
C MET A 145 -1.53 -2.65 -13.00
N THR A 146 -2.03 -3.77 -12.49
CA THR A 146 -2.07 -5.04 -13.22
C THR A 146 -2.95 -4.93 -14.47
N ALA A 147 -4.12 -4.27 -14.35
CA ALA A 147 -5.04 -4.07 -15.47
C ALA A 147 -4.45 -3.17 -16.59
N ASP A 148 -3.67 -2.15 -16.21
CA ASP A 148 -3.07 -1.21 -17.18
C ASP A 148 -1.87 -1.78 -17.93
N THR A 149 -1.10 -2.69 -17.33
CA THR A 149 0.17 -3.14 -17.89
C THR A 149 0.15 -4.55 -18.40
N SER A 150 -0.87 -5.34 -18.08
CA SER A 150 -0.91 -6.81 -18.30
C SER A 150 0.30 -7.54 -17.69
N ASN A 151 1.08 -6.88 -16.84
CA ASN A 151 2.15 -7.48 -16.06
C ASN A 151 1.60 -7.96 -14.72
N ASP A 152 1.80 -9.22 -14.41
CA ASP A 152 1.43 -9.73 -13.10
C ASP A 152 2.48 -9.33 -12.07
N ILE A 153 2.05 -8.61 -11.03
CA ILE A 153 2.89 -8.22 -9.90
C ILE A 153 2.87 -9.41 -8.91
N ASN A 154 3.89 -10.24 -8.92
CA ASN A 154 3.97 -11.38 -8.00
C ASN A 154 4.58 -11.05 -6.65
N ILE A 155 5.48 -10.07 -6.63
CA ILE A 155 6.20 -9.63 -5.43
C ILE A 155 6.10 -8.12 -5.31
N ILE A 156 5.76 -7.65 -4.12
CA ILE A 156 5.71 -6.23 -3.79
C ILE A 156 6.76 -5.94 -2.72
N LYS A 157 7.68 -5.02 -3.01
CA LYS A 157 8.65 -4.53 -2.02
C LYS A 157 7.98 -3.46 -1.17
N VAL A 158 8.04 -3.62 0.16
CA VAL A 158 7.33 -2.75 1.11
C VAL A 158 8.30 -2.00 2.01
N ASP A 159 7.99 -0.74 2.28
CA ASP A 159 8.76 0.13 3.17
C ASP A 159 7.87 1.20 3.84
N GLY A 160 8.51 2.14 4.55
CA GLY A 160 7.84 3.19 5.29
C GLY A 160 7.40 2.76 6.69
N GLY A 161 7.02 3.74 7.53
CA GLY A 161 6.79 3.52 8.96
C GLY A 161 5.69 2.50 9.27
N ALA A 162 4.57 2.50 8.51
CA ALA A 162 3.48 1.55 8.77
C ALA A 162 3.77 0.12 8.25
N SER A 163 4.86 -0.09 7.48
CA SER A 163 5.34 -1.43 7.14
C SER A 163 5.90 -2.21 8.34
N ALA A 164 6.06 -1.55 9.48
CA ALA A 164 6.39 -2.21 10.74
C ALA A 164 5.21 -2.97 11.37
N SER A 165 3.98 -2.69 10.93
CA SER A 165 2.77 -3.37 11.42
C SER A 165 2.62 -4.75 10.79
N GLU A 166 2.81 -5.79 11.59
CA GLU A 166 2.62 -7.18 11.17
C GLU A 166 1.20 -7.47 10.67
N PRO A 167 0.13 -6.99 11.37
CA PRO A 167 -1.23 -7.20 10.91
C PRO A 167 -1.51 -6.61 9.53
N ILE A 168 -1.00 -5.39 9.25
CA ILE A 168 -1.18 -4.75 7.94
C ILE A 168 -0.45 -5.55 6.85
N MET A 169 0.81 -5.92 7.09
CA MET A 169 1.63 -6.61 6.10
C MET A 169 1.10 -8.00 5.79
N GLN A 170 0.73 -8.79 6.80
CA GLN A 170 0.15 -10.11 6.56
C GLN A 170 -1.19 -10.00 5.84
N PHE A 171 -2.08 -9.10 6.28
CA PHE A 171 -3.38 -8.92 5.61
C PHE A 171 -3.22 -8.41 4.18
N GLN A 172 -2.22 -7.55 3.91
CA GLN A 172 -1.91 -7.11 2.54
C GLN A 172 -1.49 -8.29 1.65
N ALA A 173 -0.64 -9.19 2.15
CA ALA A 173 -0.27 -10.39 1.41
C ALA A 173 -1.50 -11.28 1.15
N ASP A 174 -2.31 -11.48 2.18
CA ASP A 174 -3.50 -12.33 2.14
C ASP A 174 -4.54 -11.82 1.14
N ILE A 175 -4.90 -10.53 1.23
CA ILE A 175 -5.97 -9.95 0.40
C ILE A 175 -5.57 -9.78 -1.08
N THR A 176 -4.28 -9.64 -1.36
CA THR A 176 -3.78 -9.52 -2.74
C THR A 176 -3.38 -10.87 -3.33
N GLY A 177 -3.19 -11.90 -2.51
CA GLY A 177 -2.60 -13.17 -2.93
C GLY A 177 -1.16 -13.02 -3.41
N LYS A 178 -0.44 -11.98 -3.01
CA LYS A 178 0.90 -11.63 -3.48
C LYS A 178 1.90 -11.66 -2.33
N LYS A 179 3.12 -12.04 -2.67
CA LYS A 179 4.24 -12.04 -1.73
C LYS A 179 4.70 -10.61 -1.43
N LEU A 180 4.88 -10.28 -0.15
CA LEU A 180 5.53 -9.03 0.24
C LEU A 180 6.94 -9.31 0.74
N ILE A 181 7.88 -8.44 0.41
CA ILE A 181 9.24 -8.48 0.92
C ILE A 181 9.63 -7.11 1.48
N LYS A 182 10.14 -7.11 2.71
CA LYS A 182 10.52 -5.92 3.45
C LYS A 182 12.03 -5.88 3.65
N PRO A 183 12.73 -4.79 3.31
CA PRO A 183 14.16 -4.64 3.56
C PRO A 183 14.43 -4.20 5.00
N VAL A 184 15.68 -4.41 5.43
CA VAL A 184 16.18 -3.90 6.71
C VAL A 184 16.12 -2.37 6.78
N ILE A 185 16.40 -1.69 5.66
CA ILE A 185 16.34 -0.23 5.56
C ILE A 185 14.92 0.18 5.15
N ALA A 186 14.17 0.79 6.07
CA ALA A 186 12.80 1.23 5.83
C ALA A 186 12.70 2.58 5.06
N GLU A 187 13.75 3.41 5.11
CA GLU A 187 13.79 4.73 4.46
C GLU A 187 14.32 4.64 3.02
N THR A 188 13.67 3.84 2.18
CA THR A 188 14.15 3.54 0.84
C THR A 188 14.03 4.72 -0.13
N THR A 189 13.21 5.71 0.16
CA THR A 189 13.12 6.94 -0.64
C THR A 189 14.43 7.74 -0.55
N ALA A 190 14.93 7.98 0.67
CA ALA A 190 16.22 8.62 0.87
C ALA A 190 17.38 7.77 0.32
N LEU A 191 17.31 6.44 0.51
CA LEU A 191 18.28 5.50 -0.04
C LEU A 191 18.33 5.57 -1.57
N GLY A 192 17.20 5.72 -2.24
CA GLY A 192 17.13 5.88 -3.69
C GLY A 192 17.86 7.11 -4.21
N ALA A 193 17.70 8.24 -3.53
CA ALA A 193 18.46 9.46 -3.84
C ALA A 193 19.96 9.28 -3.63
N ALA A 194 20.35 8.62 -2.52
CA ALA A 194 21.74 8.29 -2.24
C ALA A 194 22.35 7.35 -3.30
N PHE A 195 21.59 6.34 -3.73
CA PHE A 195 22.03 5.43 -4.79
C PHE A 195 22.25 6.14 -6.13
N LEU A 196 21.35 7.04 -6.53
CA LEU A 196 21.52 7.82 -7.76
C LEU A 196 22.73 8.75 -7.68
N ALA A 197 22.91 9.45 -6.57
CA ALA A 197 24.08 10.30 -6.34
C ALA A 197 25.38 9.50 -6.36
N GLY A 198 25.42 8.35 -5.67
CA GLY A 198 26.59 7.48 -5.59
C GLY A 198 26.97 6.88 -6.95
N LEU A 199 26.00 6.52 -7.80
CA LEU A 199 26.25 6.09 -9.16
C LEU A 199 26.87 7.24 -9.99
N ALA A 200 26.30 8.46 -9.86
CA ALA A 200 26.76 9.62 -10.62
C ALA A 200 28.22 10.02 -10.32
N VAL A 201 28.67 9.83 -9.07
CA VAL A 201 30.05 10.13 -8.65
C VAL A 201 30.98 8.90 -8.70
N GLY A 202 30.48 7.74 -9.13
CA GLY A 202 31.27 6.51 -9.24
C GLY A 202 31.56 5.80 -7.92
N PHE A 203 30.81 6.11 -6.84
CA PHE A 203 30.89 5.38 -5.57
C PHE A 203 30.42 3.93 -5.74
N TRP A 204 29.26 3.73 -6.39
CA TRP A 204 28.84 2.44 -6.92
C TRP A 204 29.02 2.41 -8.43
N LYS A 205 29.46 1.27 -8.95
CA LYS A 205 29.77 1.10 -10.38
C LYS A 205 28.59 0.64 -11.20
N SER A 206 27.58 0.03 -10.57
CA SER A 206 26.45 -0.56 -11.31
C SER A 206 25.20 -0.73 -10.45
N LYS A 207 24.05 -0.93 -11.11
CA LYS A 207 22.79 -1.32 -10.44
C LYS A 207 22.91 -2.67 -9.72
N ASP A 208 23.82 -3.56 -10.16
CA ASP A 208 23.99 -4.86 -9.52
C ASP A 208 24.69 -4.72 -8.16
N GLU A 209 25.64 -3.79 -8.01
CA GLU A 209 26.20 -3.45 -6.70
C GLU A 209 25.11 -2.89 -5.75
N LEU A 210 24.20 -2.08 -6.27
CA LEU A 210 23.07 -1.58 -5.47
C LEU A 210 22.14 -2.71 -5.00
N LYS A 211 21.86 -3.70 -5.85
CA LYS A 211 21.08 -4.87 -5.46
C LYS A 211 21.70 -5.64 -4.31
N GLN A 212 23.04 -5.73 -4.26
CA GLN A 212 23.76 -6.39 -3.15
C GLN A 212 23.61 -5.64 -1.82
N SER A 213 23.38 -4.33 -1.87
CA SER A 213 23.13 -3.49 -0.68
C SER A 213 21.70 -3.61 -0.15
N TRP A 214 20.78 -4.21 -0.91
CA TRP A 214 19.42 -4.43 -0.50
C TRP A 214 19.33 -5.74 0.30
N ILE A 215 19.11 -5.64 1.61
CA ILE A 215 19.10 -6.78 2.52
C ILE A 215 17.65 -7.06 2.92
N LEU A 216 17.19 -8.29 2.69
CA LEU A 216 15.87 -8.76 3.11
C LEU A 216 15.81 -8.86 4.64
N GLU A 217 14.81 -8.22 5.25
CA GLU A 217 14.46 -8.37 6.66
C GLU A 217 13.39 -9.46 6.83
N LYS A 218 12.28 -9.32 6.09
CA LYS A 218 11.12 -10.18 6.26
C LYS A 218 10.35 -10.42 4.97
N THR A 219 9.74 -11.60 4.90
CA THR A 219 8.83 -12.01 3.84
C THR A 219 7.46 -12.32 4.44
N TYR A 220 6.40 -11.89 3.76
CA TYR A 220 5.02 -12.25 4.06
C TYR A 220 4.44 -13.00 2.85
N GLU A 221 4.08 -14.25 3.07
CA GLU A 221 3.39 -15.09 2.08
C GLU A 221 1.89 -15.07 2.36
N PRO A 222 1.03 -15.14 1.32
CA PRO A 222 -0.42 -15.28 1.50
C PRO A 222 -0.76 -16.56 2.28
N LYS A 223 -1.65 -16.44 3.27
CA LYS A 223 -2.11 -17.56 4.10
C LYS A 223 -3.61 -17.71 4.11
N MET A 224 -4.35 -16.65 3.78
CA MET A 224 -5.81 -16.64 3.74
C MET A 224 -6.32 -17.47 2.56
N ASP A 225 -7.43 -18.18 2.78
CA ASP A 225 -8.14 -18.86 1.71
C ASP A 225 -8.67 -17.87 0.66
N LYS A 226 -8.64 -18.28 -0.61
CA LYS A 226 -9.06 -17.41 -1.71
C LYS A 226 -10.54 -17.04 -1.66
N GLU A 227 -11.41 -17.93 -1.19
CA GLU A 227 -12.84 -17.67 -1.08
C GLU A 227 -13.10 -16.63 0.03
N GLU A 228 -12.38 -16.74 1.16
CA GLU A 228 -12.43 -15.76 2.23
C GLU A 228 -11.92 -14.39 1.75
N ALA A 229 -10.79 -14.32 1.08
CA ALA A 229 -10.27 -13.09 0.51
C ALA A 229 -11.28 -12.43 -0.45
N GLN A 230 -11.90 -13.20 -1.35
CA GLN A 230 -12.92 -12.70 -2.28
C GLN A 230 -14.18 -12.18 -1.56
N LYS A 231 -14.61 -12.85 -0.48
CA LYS A 231 -15.72 -12.37 0.34
C LYS A 231 -15.42 -11.01 0.97
N LEU A 232 -14.21 -10.85 1.52
CA LEU A 232 -13.76 -9.60 2.11
C LEU A 232 -13.65 -8.48 1.06
N ILE A 233 -13.08 -8.78 -0.12
CA ILE A 233 -12.99 -7.84 -1.25
C ILE A 233 -14.38 -7.38 -1.71
N LYS A 234 -15.33 -8.29 -1.80
CA LYS A 234 -16.72 -7.95 -2.16
C LYS A 234 -17.35 -6.98 -1.15
N GLY A 235 -17.10 -7.19 0.14
CA GLY A 235 -17.56 -6.29 1.19
C GLY A 235 -16.90 -4.93 1.12
N TRP A 236 -15.58 -4.88 0.89
CA TRP A 236 -14.82 -3.65 0.67
C TRP A 236 -15.37 -2.84 -0.52
N ASN A 237 -15.53 -3.47 -1.67
CA ASN A 237 -16.07 -2.82 -2.88
C ASN A 237 -17.46 -2.23 -2.64
N LYS A 238 -18.31 -2.92 -1.87
CA LYS A 238 -19.62 -2.39 -1.47
C LYS A 238 -19.48 -1.17 -0.55
N ALA A 239 -18.58 -1.21 0.43
CA ALA A 239 -18.34 -0.09 1.34
C ALA A 239 -17.84 1.15 0.58
N VAL A 240 -16.87 0.98 -0.34
CA VAL A 240 -16.37 2.06 -1.22
C VAL A 240 -17.50 2.62 -2.07
N TYR A 241 -18.32 1.77 -2.70
CA TYR A 241 -19.46 2.21 -3.49
C TYR A 241 -20.44 3.06 -2.67
N CYS A 242 -20.82 2.59 -1.47
CA CYS A 242 -21.73 3.34 -0.60
C CYS A 242 -21.11 4.67 -0.13
N THR A 243 -19.80 4.71 0.11
CA THR A 243 -19.10 5.95 0.50
C THR A 243 -19.15 6.98 -0.62
N LYS A 244 -18.97 6.57 -1.88
CA LYS A 244 -19.09 7.46 -3.05
C LYS A 244 -20.51 7.97 -3.22
N MET A 245 -21.50 7.09 -3.10
CA MET A 245 -22.92 7.47 -3.21
C MET A 245 -23.38 8.41 -2.10
N PHE A 246 -22.74 8.39 -0.92
CA PHE A 246 -23.05 9.33 0.15
C PHE A 246 -22.50 10.73 -0.12
N ALA A 247 -21.50 10.86 -1.00
CA ALA A 247 -20.86 12.12 -1.34
C ALA A 247 -21.63 12.93 -2.40
N GLU A 248 -22.53 12.28 -3.14
CA GLU A 248 -23.42 12.91 -4.13
C GLU A 248 -24.64 13.59 -3.45
#